data_01235a4f0e04ebdfe1e45b07a2137c93
#
_entry.id   01235a4f0e04ebdfe1e45b07a2137c93
#
_cell.length_a   1.000
_cell.length_b   1.000
_cell.length_c   1.000
_cell.angle_alpha   90.00
_cell.angle_beta   90.00
_cell.angle_gamma   90.00
#
_symmetry.space_group_name_H-M   'P 1'
#
loop_
_entity.id
_entity.type
_entity.pdbx_description
1 polymer ?
#
loop_
_entity_poly.entity_id
_entity_poly.type
_entity_poly.pdbx_seq_one_letter_code
_entity_poly.pdbx_strand_id
1 'polypeptide(L)'
;MKQKLYTKILLLAFIFVNPLCYSDQDHDADVMNESASEKAKVFIVEPIDNQIFTIEQAKKINVVFGSKNILIKPAGELVPNSGHHHLLINVGLLPDLSMPIPASDQFIHFGKGQESTVIDLPKGRHKLQLILGNHVHVPHKPPVMSDPIYVEVK
;
A
#
# COMPACT_ATOMS: atom_id res chain seq x y z
N MET A 1 49.35 -44.57 71.43
CA MET A 1 48.64 -43.31 71.20
C MET A 1 48.25 -43.26 69.70
N LYS A 2 46.98 -43.49 69.40
CA LYS A 2 46.49 -43.53 68.00
C LYS A 2 45.63 -42.30 67.76
N GLN A 3 46.10 -41.42 66.88
CA GLN A 3 45.35 -40.26 66.42
C GLN A 3 44.41 -40.70 65.30
N LYS A 4 43.13 -40.45 65.49
CA LYS A 4 42.10 -40.60 64.44
C LYS A 4 42.02 -39.37 63.58
N LEU A 5 42.30 -39.55 62.29
CA LEU A 5 42.18 -38.55 61.25
C LEU A 5 40.71 -38.50 60.82
N TYR A 6 40.03 -37.41 61.07
CA TYR A 6 38.70 -37.16 60.56
C TYR A 6 38.77 -36.48 59.20
N THR A 7 38.45 -37.24 58.18
CA THR A 7 38.32 -36.66 56.81
C THR A 7 36.96 -35.99 56.74
N LYS A 8 36.97 -34.62 56.55
CA LYS A 8 35.77 -33.85 56.26
C LYS A 8 35.48 -33.98 54.78
N ILE A 9 34.38 -34.66 54.43
CA ILE A 9 33.86 -34.70 53.09
C ILE A 9 33.07 -33.38 52.90
N LEU A 10 33.59 -32.51 52.01
CA LEU A 10 32.92 -31.30 51.61
C LEU A 10 31.97 -31.64 50.46
N LEU A 11 30.66 -31.66 50.76
CA LEU A 11 29.62 -31.87 49.74
C LEU A 11 29.41 -30.57 48.98
N LEU A 12 29.95 -30.48 47.76
CA LEU A 12 29.71 -29.35 46.85
C LEU A 12 28.35 -29.55 46.18
N ALA A 13 27.35 -28.80 46.66
CA ALA A 13 26.06 -28.75 45.98
C ALA A 13 26.19 -27.91 44.71
N PHE A 14 26.17 -28.58 43.57
CA PHE A 14 26.04 -27.90 42.27
C PHE A 14 24.58 -27.41 42.13
N ILE A 15 24.38 -26.13 42.32
CA ILE A 15 23.12 -25.48 41.94
C ILE A 15 23.12 -25.32 40.43
N PHE A 16 22.36 -26.19 39.75
CA PHE A 16 22.03 -25.98 38.35
C PHE A 16 21.10 -24.75 38.25
N VAL A 17 21.66 -23.61 37.95
CA VAL A 17 20.85 -22.47 37.48
C VAL A 17 20.50 -22.76 36.05
N ASN A 18 19.25 -23.18 35.81
CA ASN A 18 18.67 -23.19 34.45
C ASN A 18 18.58 -21.73 33.98
N PRO A 19 19.24 -21.33 32.88
CA PRO A 19 18.87 -20.12 32.25
C PRO A 19 17.47 -20.33 31.63
N LEU A 20 16.44 -19.73 32.26
CA LEU A 20 15.20 -19.51 31.55
C LEU A 20 15.56 -18.76 30.29
N CYS A 21 15.44 -19.44 29.14
CA CYS A 21 15.33 -18.79 27.86
C CYS A 21 14.06 -17.92 27.92
N TYR A 22 14.22 -16.67 28.31
CA TYR A 22 13.24 -15.63 28.06
C TYR A 22 13.32 -15.39 26.54
N SER A 23 12.45 -16.05 25.79
CA SER A 23 12.21 -15.64 24.43
C SER A 23 11.51 -14.30 24.51
N ASP A 24 12.26 -13.23 24.30
CA ASP A 24 11.68 -11.97 23.87
C ASP A 24 10.85 -12.27 22.62
N GLN A 25 9.56 -12.45 22.82
CA GLN A 25 8.61 -12.26 21.75
C GLN A 25 8.52 -10.75 21.58
N ASP A 26 9.44 -10.23 20.78
CA ASP A 26 9.20 -8.98 20.09
C ASP A 26 7.91 -9.18 19.31
N HIS A 27 6.80 -8.79 19.92
CA HIS A 27 5.56 -8.54 19.23
C HIS A 27 5.84 -7.31 18.40
N ASP A 28 6.46 -7.54 17.23
CA ASP A 28 6.54 -6.56 16.19
C ASP A 28 5.12 -6.04 15.94
N ALA A 29 4.89 -4.80 16.40
CA ALA A 29 3.71 -4.02 16.09
C ALA A 29 3.63 -3.64 14.60
N ASP A 30 4.39 -4.34 13.75
CA ASP A 30 4.46 -4.18 12.29
C ASP A 30 3.35 -4.91 11.52
N VAL A 31 2.41 -5.55 12.20
CA VAL A 31 1.34 -6.35 11.56
C VAL A 31 0.29 -5.50 10.85
N MET A 32 0.36 -4.16 10.92
CA MET A 32 -0.68 -3.28 10.36
C MET A 32 -0.27 -2.55 9.08
N ASN A 33 0.90 -2.81 8.53
CA ASN A 33 1.28 -2.24 7.24
C ASN A 33 1.16 -3.31 6.17
N GLU A 34 -0.05 -3.47 5.65
CA GLU A 34 -0.37 -4.39 4.59
C GLU A 34 0.31 -3.93 3.29
N SER A 35 1.57 -4.35 3.14
CA SER A 35 2.36 -4.08 1.95
C SER A 35 1.75 -4.82 0.76
N ALA A 36 1.54 -4.11 -0.33
CA ALA A 36 1.21 -4.76 -1.59
C ALA A 36 2.38 -5.68 -2.00
N SER A 37 2.05 -6.76 -2.73
CA SER A 37 3.07 -7.59 -3.36
C SER A 37 4.04 -6.72 -4.16
N GLU A 38 5.35 -7.00 -4.10
CA GLU A 38 6.37 -6.32 -4.92
C GLU A 38 6.07 -6.34 -6.43
N LYS A 39 5.21 -7.25 -6.87
CA LYS A 39 4.75 -7.39 -8.27
C LYS A 39 3.41 -6.72 -8.52
N ALA A 40 2.80 -6.08 -7.52
CA ALA A 40 1.53 -5.38 -7.67
C ALA A 40 1.67 -4.22 -8.66
N LYS A 41 0.70 -4.11 -9.57
CA LYS A 41 0.66 -3.05 -10.59
C LYS A 41 -0.77 -2.56 -10.78
N VAL A 42 -0.89 -1.28 -11.10
CA VAL A 42 -2.11 -0.68 -11.63
C VAL A 42 -1.78 0.07 -12.93
N PHE A 43 -2.75 0.20 -13.80
CA PHE A 43 -2.58 0.87 -15.08
C PHE A 43 -3.92 1.37 -15.60
N ILE A 44 -3.88 2.41 -16.45
CA ILE A 44 -5.05 2.88 -17.18
C ILE A 44 -5.14 2.06 -18.46
N VAL A 45 -6.28 1.40 -18.67
CA VAL A 45 -6.59 0.62 -19.87
C VAL A 45 -7.11 1.54 -20.98
N GLU A 46 -8.01 2.45 -20.58
CA GLU A 46 -8.58 3.50 -21.42
C GLU A 46 -8.63 4.81 -20.62
N PRO A 47 -8.36 5.94 -21.27
CA PRO A 47 -7.87 6.13 -22.64
C PRO A 47 -6.41 5.66 -22.81
N ILE A 48 -5.98 5.48 -24.06
CA ILE A 48 -4.56 5.20 -24.34
C ILE A 48 -3.73 6.49 -24.23
N ASP A 49 -2.43 6.33 -23.98
CA ASP A 49 -1.52 7.47 -23.92
C ASP A 49 -1.49 8.25 -25.22
N ASN A 50 -1.46 9.59 -25.11
CA ASN A 50 -1.54 10.57 -26.19
C ASN A 50 -2.84 10.53 -27.02
N GLN A 51 -3.92 9.98 -26.48
CA GLN A 51 -5.23 10.02 -27.14
C GLN A 51 -5.74 11.47 -27.24
N ILE A 52 -6.31 11.80 -28.41
CA ILE A 52 -6.89 13.12 -28.69
C ILE A 52 -8.41 13.00 -28.68
N PHE A 53 -9.06 13.94 -28.00
CA PHE A 53 -10.52 14.07 -27.93
C PHE A 53 -10.96 15.42 -28.50
N THR A 54 -12.11 15.44 -29.13
CA THR A 54 -12.81 16.70 -29.41
C THR A 54 -13.42 17.23 -28.11
N ILE A 55 -13.74 18.51 -28.03
CA ILE A 55 -14.42 19.15 -26.89
C ILE A 55 -15.72 18.41 -26.53
N GLU A 56 -16.46 17.90 -27.52
CA GLU A 56 -17.70 17.17 -27.28
C GLU A 56 -17.45 15.79 -26.69
N GLN A 57 -16.45 15.06 -27.19
CA GLN A 57 -16.05 13.77 -26.64
C GLN A 57 -15.50 13.90 -25.21
N ALA A 58 -14.80 14.99 -24.93
CA ALA A 58 -14.16 15.24 -23.65
C ALA A 58 -15.13 15.45 -22.49
N LYS A 59 -16.40 15.73 -22.77
CA LYS A 59 -17.48 15.80 -21.77
C LYS A 59 -17.80 14.45 -21.13
N LYS A 60 -17.39 13.33 -21.75
CA LYS A 60 -17.67 11.97 -21.27
C LYS A 60 -16.56 11.02 -21.67
N ILE A 61 -15.35 11.24 -21.13
CA ILE A 61 -14.22 10.34 -21.34
C ILE A 61 -14.38 9.14 -20.38
N ASN A 62 -14.52 7.95 -20.95
CA ASN A 62 -14.49 6.74 -20.16
C ASN A 62 -13.05 6.44 -19.75
N VAL A 63 -12.81 6.21 -18.46
CA VAL A 63 -11.50 5.82 -17.93
C VAL A 63 -11.65 4.45 -17.27
N VAL A 64 -10.94 3.46 -17.81
CA VAL A 64 -10.94 2.08 -17.33
C VAL A 64 -9.62 1.78 -16.66
N PHE A 65 -9.70 1.21 -15.47
CA PHE A 65 -8.54 0.87 -14.63
C PHE A 65 -8.24 -0.63 -14.73
N GLY A 66 -6.98 -0.96 -14.68
CA GLY A 66 -6.51 -2.34 -14.59
C GLY A 66 -5.62 -2.54 -13.39
N SER A 67 -5.62 -3.75 -12.86
CA SER A 67 -4.73 -4.18 -11.79
C SER A 67 -4.12 -5.54 -12.09
N LYS A 68 -2.94 -5.80 -11.54
CA LYS A 68 -2.28 -7.10 -11.61
C LYS A 68 -1.57 -7.40 -10.30
N ASN A 69 -1.71 -8.65 -9.82
CA ASN A 69 -1.09 -9.14 -8.58
C ASN A 69 -1.52 -8.37 -7.32
N ILE A 70 -2.67 -7.72 -7.34
CA ILE A 70 -3.30 -7.04 -6.22
C ILE A 70 -4.81 -7.08 -6.39
N LEU A 71 -5.56 -7.22 -5.30
CA LEU A 71 -7.02 -7.26 -5.31
C LEU A 71 -7.58 -5.85 -5.20
N ILE A 72 -8.60 -5.54 -5.99
CA ILE A 72 -9.35 -4.30 -5.80
C ILE A 72 -10.51 -4.57 -4.85
N LYS A 73 -10.55 -3.85 -3.73
CA LYS A 73 -11.50 -4.01 -2.65
C LYS A 73 -12.04 -2.65 -2.20
N PRO A 74 -13.24 -2.60 -1.60
CA PRO A 74 -13.74 -1.37 -1.00
C PRO A 74 -12.84 -0.83 0.12
N ALA A 75 -12.84 0.49 0.29
CA ALA A 75 -12.24 1.13 1.45
C ALA A 75 -12.91 0.67 2.75
N GLY A 76 -12.14 0.65 3.86
CA GLY A 76 -12.62 0.24 5.18
C GLY A 76 -12.53 -1.26 5.45
N GLU A 77 -12.37 -2.10 4.42
CA GLU A 77 -12.21 -3.54 4.57
C GLU A 77 -10.73 -3.93 4.54
N LEU A 78 -10.22 -4.48 5.65
CA LEU A 78 -8.84 -4.96 5.75
C LEU A 78 -8.71 -6.33 5.08
N VAL A 79 -8.21 -6.34 3.85
CA VAL A 79 -7.94 -7.55 3.07
C VAL A 79 -6.47 -7.56 2.65
N PRO A 80 -5.73 -8.64 2.92
CA PRO A 80 -4.33 -8.77 2.49
C PRO A 80 -4.14 -8.54 0.99
N ASN A 81 -3.06 -7.84 0.62
CA ASN A 81 -2.69 -7.55 -0.76
C ASN A 81 -3.85 -6.94 -1.57
N SER A 82 -4.53 -5.97 -1.00
CA SER A 82 -5.65 -5.29 -1.63
C SER A 82 -5.56 -3.77 -1.51
N GLY A 83 -6.35 -3.07 -2.31
CA GLY A 83 -6.49 -1.62 -2.25
C GLY A 83 -7.64 -1.14 -3.14
N HIS A 84 -7.84 0.15 -3.17
CA HIS A 84 -8.81 0.80 -4.04
C HIS A 84 -8.16 1.93 -4.82
N HIS A 85 -8.71 2.20 -5.99
CA HIS A 85 -8.16 3.18 -6.92
C HIS A 85 -8.39 4.62 -6.45
N HIS A 86 -7.40 5.46 -6.72
CA HIS A 86 -7.53 6.91 -6.81
C HIS A 86 -7.02 7.35 -8.17
N LEU A 87 -7.78 8.18 -8.88
CA LEU A 87 -7.35 8.78 -10.14
C LEU A 87 -6.82 10.20 -9.87
N LEU A 88 -5.60 10.43 -10.29
CA LEU A 88 -4.92 11.72 -10.21
C LEU A 88 -5.06 12.42 -11.54
N ILE A 89 -5.60 13.65 -11.54
CA ILE A 89 -5.78 14.48 -12.74
C ILE A 89 -4.92 15.73 -12.59
N ASN A 90 -3.95 15.91 -13.49
CA ASN A 90 -3.07 17.08 -13.53
C ASN A 90 -2.26 17.31 -12.24
N VAL A 91 -2.03 16.28 -11.46
CA VAL A 91 -1.22 16.37 -10.24
C VAL A 91 0.26 16.45 -10.62
N GLY A 92 0.89 17.60 -10.33
CA GLY A 92 2.31 17.83 -10.59
C GLY A 92 3.19 17.23 -9.50
N LEU A 93 2.95 17.60 -8.24
CA LEU A 93 3.66 17.11 -7.07
C LEU A 93 2.75 16.17 -6.28
N LEU A 94 3.24 14.97 -5.98
CA LEU A 94 2.50 14.03 -5.16
C LEU A 94 2.41 14.52 -3.70
N PRO A 95 1.30 14.21 -3.00
CA PRO A 95 1.18 14.46 -1.57
C PRO A 95 2.16 13.58 -0.78
N ASP A 96 2.22 13.78 0.52
CA ASP A 96 2.94 12.87 1.41
C ASP A 96 2.31 11.47 1.35
N LEU A 97 3.06 10.51 0.79
CA LEU A 97 2.62 9.14 0.58
C LEU A 97 2.56 8.30 1.87
N SER A 98 2.95 8.87 3.01
CA SER A 98 2.76 8.26 4.33
C SER A 98 1.41 8.62 4.97
N MET A 99 0.66 9.52 4.35
CA MET A 99 -0.62 10.03 4.80
C MET A 99 -1.75 9.54 3.90
N PRO A 100 -3.01 9.56 4.37
CA PRO A 100 -4.16 9.26 3.53
C PRO A 100 -4.21 10.17 2.30
N ILE A 101 -4.49 9.58 1.12
CA ILE A 101 -4.64 10.32 -0.12
C ILE A 101 -5.81 11.31 0.03
N PRO A 102 -5.61 12.61 -0.24
CA PRO A 102 -6.68 13.59 -0.12
C PRO A 102 -7.79 13.33 -1.16
N ALA A 103 -9.01 13.76 -0.88
CA ALA A 103 -10.10 13.78 -1.84
C ALA A 103 -10.30 15.21 -2.37
N SER A 104 -10.26 15.38 -3.69
CA SER A 104 -10.50 16.67 -4.38
C SER A 104 -10.80 16.40 -5.86
N ASP A 105 -11.03 17.46 -6.64
CA ASP A 105 -11.22 17.35 -8.09
C ASP A 105 -9.98 16.78 -8.82
N GLN A 106 -8.80 16.89 -8.21
CA GLN A 106 -7.56 16.32 -8.74
C GLN A 106 -7.25 14.91 -8.22
N PHE A 107 -7.92 14.49 -7.15
CA PHE A 107 -7.76 13.18 -6.51
C PHE A 107 -9.11 12.51 -6.37
N ILE A 108 -9.56 11.82 -7.41
CA ILE A 108 -10.87 11.17 -7.42
C ILE A 108 -10.77 9.82 -6.73
N HIS A 109 -11.57 9.61 -5.69
CA HIS A 109 -11.58 8.44 -4.85
C HIS A 109 -12.61 7.39 -5.30
N PHE A 110 -12.21 6.12 -5.42
CA PHE A 110 -13.05 4.99 -5.82
C PHE A 110 -13.25 3.98 -4.68
N GLY A 111 -13.72 4.47 -3.54
CA GLY A 111 -13.81 3.72 -2.28
C GLY A 111 -14.80 2.55 -2.25
N LYS A 112 -15.54 2.29 -3.33
CA LYS A 112 -16.39 1.10 -3.46
C LYS A 112 -15.72 -0.02 -4.29
N GLY A 113 -14.43 0.13 -4.63
CA GLY A 113 -13.72 -0.82 -5.49
C GLY A 113 -14.09 -0.70 -6.97
N GLN A 114 -14.48 0.48 -7.43
CA GLN A 114 -14.77 0.72 -8.84
C GLN A 114 -13.49 0.59 -9.69
N GLU A 115 -13.63 0.02 -10.88
CA GLU A 115 -12.55 -0.16 -11.85
C GLU A 115 -12.76 0.67 -13.12
N SER A 116 -13.71 1.60 -13.10
CA SER A 116 -13.93 2.57 -14.17
C SER A 116 -14.65 3.80 -13.68
N THR A 117 -14.55 4.87 -14.48
CA THR A 117 -15.28 6.12 -14.26
C THR A 117 -15.48 6.87 -15.58
N VAL A 118 -16.31 7.90 -15.55
CA VAL A 118 -16.45 8.86 -16.63
C VAL A 118 -16.00 10.23 -16.11
N ILE A 119 -15.10 10.89 -16.81
CA ILE A 119 -14.62 12.23 -16.48
C ILE A 119 -14.95 13.23 -17.57
N ASP A 120 -14.99 14.51 -17.21
CA ASP A 120 -15.06 15.66 -18.10
C ASP A 120 -13.74 16.41 -18.02
N LEU A 121 -13.13 16.72 -19.16
CA LEU A 121 -11.88 17.45 -19.23
C LEU A 121 -12.03 18.68 -20.12
N PRO A 122 -11.59 19.86 -19.68
CA PRO A 122 -11.60 21.06 -20.50
C PRO A 122 -10.57 20.96 -21.64
N LYS A 123 -10.64 21.89 -22.59
CA LYS A 123 -9.63 22.01 -23.65
C LYS A 123 -8.22 22.12 -23.06
N GLY A 124 -7.28 21.35 -23.61
CA GLY A 124 -5.87 21.34 -23.18
C GLY A 124 -5.29 19.95 -23.08
N ARG A 125 -4.05 19.87 -22.59
CA ARG A 125 -3.35 18.62 -22.30
C ARG A 125 -3.51 18.25 -20.82
N HIS A 126 -3.88 16.99 -20.56
CA HIS A 126 -4.15 16.48 -19.23
C HIS A 126 -3.30 15.26 -18.94
N LYS A 127 -2.78 15.19 -17.71
CA LYS A 127 -2.09 14.05 -17.15
C LYS A 127 -3.07 13.24 -16.30
N LEU A 128 -3.17 11.94 -16.57
CA LEU A 128 -3.93 10.98 -15.76
C LEU A 128 -2.99 9.94 -15.19
N GLN A 129 -3.17 9.57 -13.91
CA GLN A 129 -2.35 8.58 -13.24
C GLN A 129 -3.15 7.89 -12.14
N LEU A 130 -2.91 6.61 -11.91
CA LEU A 130 -3.52 5.87 -10.80
C LEU A 130 -2.57 5.72 -9.62
N ILE A 131 -3.13 5.71 -8.42
CA ILE A 131 -2.48 5.26 -7.20
C ILE A 131 -3.46 4.42 -6.40
N LEU A 132 -2.98 3.37 -5.72
CA LEU A 132 -3.80 2.60 -4.79
C LEU A 132 -3.63 3.09 -3.37
N GLY A 133 -4.76 3.32 -2.70
CA GLY A 133 -4.87 3.44 -1.26
C GLY A 133 -5.24 2.09 -0.64
N ASN A 134 -4.69 1.80 0.54
CA ASN A 134 -5.11 0.67 1.36
C ASN A 134 -6.49 0.94 2.01
N HIS A 135 -6.97 0.06 2.88
CA HIS A 135 -8.27 0.18 3.53
C HIS A 135 -8.51 1.51 4.28
N VAL A 136 -7.46 2.23 4.69
CA VAL A 136 -7.52 3.55 5.33
C VAL A 136 -7.00 4.68 4.44
N HIS A 137 -6.98 4.47 3.12
CA HIS A 137 -6.59 5.44 2.08
C HIS A 137 -5.10 5.80 2.04
N VAL A 138 -4.25 5.14 2.82
CA VAL A 138 -2.80 5.37 2.78
C VAL A 138 -2.19 4.56 1.64
N PRO A 139 -1.31 5.15 0.81
CA PRO A 139 -0.58 4.41 -0.23
C PRO A 139 0.23 3.25 0.34
N HIS A 140 0.36 2.17 -0.43
CA HIS A 140 1.22 1.05 -0.07
C HIS A 140 2.70 1.46 0.00
N LYS A 141 3.52 0.65 0.65
CA LYS A 141 4.98 0.80 0.71
C LYS A 141 5.68 -0.44 0.14
N PRO A 142 6.31 -0.33 -1.05
CA PRO A 142 6.36 0.83 -1.93
C PRO A 142 4.99 1.20 -2.52
N PRO A 143 4.79 2.47 -2.97
CA PRO A 143 3.52 2.89 -3.56
C PRO A 143 3.20 2.10 -4.83
N VAL A 144 1.95 1.64 -4.96
CA VAL A 144 1.44 1.01 -6.18
C VAL A 144 0.80 2.10 -7.03
N MET A 145 1.52 2.52 -8.06
CA MET A 145 1.12 3.58 -8.97
C MET A 145 1.25 3.14 -10.42
N SER A 146 0.42 3.71 -11.29
CA SER A 146 0.59 3.56 -12.74
C SER A 146 1.68 4.48 -13.27
N ASP A 147 2.20 4.16 -14.46
CA ASP A 147 2.79 5.18 -15.31
C ASP A 147 1.74 6.25 -15.61
N PRO A 148 2.12 7.53 -15.71
CA PRO A 148 1.19 8.56 -16.16
C PRO A 148 0.91 8.40 -17.65
N ILE A 149 -0.34 8.66 -18.05
CA ILE A 149 -0.71 8.85 -19.43
C ILE A 149 -1.11 10.31 -19.67
N TYR A 150 -1.06 10.73 -20.90
CA TYR A 150 -1.47 12.07 -21.32
C TYR A 150 -2.58 11.98 -22.35
N VAL A 151 -3.56 12.86 -22.23
CA VAL A 151 -4.62 13.04 -23.23
C VAL A 151 -4.70 14.49 -23.63
N GLU A 152 -5.19 14.77 -24.83
CA GLU A 152 -5.33 16.14 -25.33
C GLU A 152 -6.75 16.40 -25.80
N VAL A 153 -7.32 17.52 -25.37
CA VAL A 153 -8.65 17.99 -25.80
C VAL A 153 -8.47 19.20 -26.73
N LYS A 154 -8.96 19.09 -27.98
CA LYS A 154 -8.84 20.13 -29.06
C LYS A 154 -10.19 20.65 -29.53
#